data_950cc7b8fa02135dd2a33c4366bd3383
#
_entry.id   950cc7b8fa02135dd2a33c4366bd3383
#
_cell.length_a   1.000
_cell.length_b   1.000
_cell.length_c   1.000
_cell.angle_alpha   90.00
_cell.angle_beta   90.00
_cell.angle_gamma   90.00
#
_symmetry.space_group_name_H-M   'P 1'
#
loop_
_entity.id
_entity.type
_entity.pdbx_description
1 polymer ?
#
loop_
_entity_poly.entity_id
_entity_poly.type
_entity_poly.pdbx_seq_one_letter_code
_entity_poly.pdbx_strand_id
1 'polypeptide(L)'
;INISKTTAPHAVSYPFTSIYNISHGHAVSLTLNSFLKFNYKNIDKANCNFDLNDRYKIMFNLTKTKDIHTLDMFLNNLKDKANLERNFEKLGVNFEKDYENIISGVNAVRLSNNPIDLKKEDLKKILLAKL
;
A
#
# COMPACT_ATOMS: atom_id res chain seq x y z
N ILE A 1 4.83 10.71 -15.11
CA ILE A 1 3.46 10.20 -14.87
C ILE A 1 2.47 11.24 -15.38
N ASN A 2 2.27 11.29 -16.69
CA ASN A 2 1.40 12.29 -17.31
C ASN A 2 -0.06 11.82 -17.45
N ILE A 3 -0.31 10.50 -17.39
CA ILE A 3 -1.62 9.91 -17.67
C ILE A 3 -2.25 9.29 -16.41
N SER A 4 -1.44 8.83 -15.45
CA SER A 4 -1.93 8.22 -14.22
C SER A 4 -1.37 8.90 -12.99
N LYS A 5 -2.11 8.81 -11.88
CA LYS A 5 -1.69 9.37 -10.58
C LYS A 5 -1.14 8.26 -9.68
N THR A 6 -0.22 8.62 -8.80
CA THR A 6 0.21 7.75 -7.71
C THR A 6 -0.78 7.85 -6.56
N THR A 7 -0.95 6.75 -5.80
CA THR A 7 -1.96 6.60 -4.76
C THR A 7 -1.34 6.35 -3.37
N ALA A 8 -2.11 5.79 -2.46
CA ALA A 8 -1.76 5.59 -1.07
C ALA A 8 -0.40 4.91 -0.80
N PRO A 9 0.03 3.83 -1.48
CA PRO A 9 1.36 3.25 -1.24
C PRO A 9 2.50 4.23 -1.47
N HIS A 10 2.40 5.09 -2.50
CA HIS A 10 3.37 6.15 -2.73
C HIS A 10 3.27 7.27 -1.68
N ALA A 11 2.04 7.65 -1.28
CA ALA A 11 1.84 8.67 -0.26
C ALA A 11 2.54 8.31 1.05
N VAL A 12 2.44 7.04 1.46
CA VAL A 12 2.99 6.52 2.71
C VAL A 12 4.48 6.18 2.61
N SER A 13 5.03 6.02 1.40
CA SER A 13 6.45 5.71 1.21
C SER A 13 7.39 6.85 1.62
N TYR A 14 6.93 8.11 1.57
CA TYR A 14 7.76 9.28 1.87
C TYR A 14 8.40 9.25 3.26
N PRO A 15 7.64 9.08 4.35
CA PRO A 15 8.22 8.99 5.69
C PRO A 15 9.18 7.80 5.84
N PHE A 16 8.93 6.65 5.21
CA PHE A 16 9.86 5.53 5.27
C PHE A 16 11.18 5.85 4.57
N THR A 17 11.14 6.59 3.47
CA THR A 17 12.36 7.04 2.80
C THR A 17 13.09 8.11 3.59
N SER A 18 12.39 9.12 4.10
CA SER A 18 13.00 10.27 4.75
C SER A 18 13.50 9.99 6.18
N ILE A 19 12.81 9.15 6.94
CA ILE A 19 13.15 8.86 8.35
C ILE A 19 14.11 7.66 8.44
N TYR A 20 13.87 6.62 7.65
CA TYR A 20 14.59 5.33 7.77
C TYR A 20 15.53 5.04 6.61
N ASN A 21 15.67 5.98 5.67
CA ASN A 21 16.54 5.82 4.49
C ASN A 21 16.24 4.57 3.65
N ILE A 22 14.99 4.10 3.66
CA ILE A 22 14.55 2.98 2.82
C ILE A 22 14.39 3.50 1.40
N SER A 23 14.97 2.82 0.39
CA SER A 23 14.84 3.23 -1.01
C SER A 23 13.37 3.34 -1.42
N HIS A 24 13.02 4.34 -2.25
CA HIS A 24 11.63 4.67 -2.56
C HIS A 24 10.81 3.49 -3.06
N GLY A 25 11.32 2.72 -4.02
CA GLY A 25 10.60 1.55 -4.54
C GLY A 25 10.37 0.47 -3.48
N HIS A 26 11.34 0.23 -2.61
CA HIS A 26 11.20 -0.67 -1.47
C HIS A 26 10.14 -0.15 -0.49
N ALA A 27 10.21 1.13 -0.13
CA ALA A 27 9.24 1.78 0.75
C ALA A 27 7.79 1.68 0.24
N VAL A 28 7.58 1.89 -1.08
CA VAL A 28 6.27 1.68 -1.72
C VAL A 28 5.81 0.22 -1.58
N SER A 29 6.72 -0.73 -1.80
CA SER A 29 6.41 -2.16 -1.76
C SER A 29 5.95 -2.65 -0.38
N LEU A 30 6.43 -2.02 0.71
CA LEU A 30 6.12 -2.42 2.08
C LEU A 30 4.61 -2.38 2.40
N THR A 31 3.90 -1.42 1.85
CA THR A 31 2.47 -1.22 2.13
C THR A 31 1.55 -1.58 0.96
N LEU A 32 2.10 -1.85 -0.23
CA LEU A 32 1.31 -2.12 -1.44
C LEU A 32 0.25 -3.19 -1.22
N ASN A 33 0.63 -4.35 -0.70
CA ASN A 33 -0.29 -5.47 -0.50
C ASN A 33 -1.42 -5.12 0.47
N SER A 34 -1.09 -4.41 1.56
CA SER A 34 -2.07 -4.02 2.57
C SER A 34 -3.09 -3.04 2.00
N PHE A 35 -2.66 -2.07 1.19
CA PHE A 35 -3.59 -1.17 0.50
C PHE A 35 -4.45 -1.89 -0.54
N LEU A 36 -3.88 -2.81 -1.30
CA LEU A 36 -4.67 -3.61 -2.26
C LEU A 36 -5.74 -4.44 -1.53
N LYS A 37 -5.40 -5.10 -0.44
CA LYS A 37 -6.38 -5.85 0.39
C LYS A 37 -7.45 -4.95 0.98
N PHE A 38 -7.06 -3.79 1.52
CA PHE A 38 -8.01 -2.83 2.07
C PHE A 38 -8.99 -2.31 1.00
N ASN A 39 -8.48 -1.91 -0.15
CA ASN A 39 -9.31 -1.41 -1.26
C ASN A 39 -10.25 -2.50 -1.78
N TYR A 40 -9.79 -3.74 -1.93
CA TYR A 40 -10.62 -4.85 -2.37
C TYR A 40 -11.75 -5.17 -1.38
N LYS A 41 -11.44 -5.17 -0.08
CA LYS A 41 -12.42 -5.42 0.98
C LYS A 41 -13.51 -4.34 1.08
N ASN A 42 -13.20 -3.12 0.67
CA ASN A 42 -14.12 -1.98 0.70
C ASN A 42 -14.54 -1.51 -0.69
N ILE A 43 -14.55 -2.41 -1.67
CA ILE A 43 -14.76 -2.07 -3.08
C ILE A 43 -16.11 -1.41 -3.36
N ASP A 44 -17.13 -1.72 -2.56
CA ASP A 44 -18.46 -1.11 -2.56
C ASP A 44 -18.47 0.37 -2.15
N LYS A 45 -17.40 0.83 -1.52
CA LYS A 45 -17.21 2.23 -1.08
C LYS A 45 -16.29 3.01 -2.02
N ALA A 46 -16.00 2.46 -3.21
CA ALA A 46 -15.10 3.11 -4.15
C ALA A 46 -15.63 4.47 -4.59
N ASN A 47 -14.77 5.50 -4.44
CA ASN A 47 -15.02 6.87 -4.89
C ASN A 47 -14.07 7.19 -6.04
N CYS A 48 -14.34 6.61 -7.21
CA CYS A 48 -13.55 6.80 -8.41
C CYS A 48 -14.44 6.70 -9.66
N ASN A 49 -13.98 7.27 -10.78
CA ASN A 49 -14.73 7.35 -12.04
C ASN A 49 -14.57 6.11 -12.95
N PHE A 50 -14.17 4.98 -12.39
CA PHE A 50 -14.01 3.71 -13.09
C PHE A 50 -14.48 2.56 -12.20
N ASP A 51 -14.80 1.41 -12.83
CA ASP A 51 -15.16 0.19 -12.09
C ASP A 51 -13.90 -0.42 -11.44
N LEU A 52 -13.79 -0.30 -10.13
CA LEU A 52 -12.67 -0.83 -9.36
C LEU A 52 -12.65 -2.37 -9.36
N ASN A 53 -13.82 -3.01 -9.38
CA ASN A 53 -13.92 -4.46 -9.44
C ASN A 53 -13.33 -5.01 -10.74
N ASP A 54 -13.63 -4.35 -11.87
CA ASP A 54 -13.04 -4.74 -13.16
C ASP A 54 -11.52 -4.56 -13.17
N ARG A 55 -11.00 -3.54 -12.50
CA ARG A 55 -9.54 -3.38 -12.35
C ARG A 55 -8.90 -4.53 -11.58
N TYR A 56 -9.54 -5.02 -10.53
CA TYR A 56 -9.06 -6.20 -9.81
C TYR A 56 -9.15 -7.47 -10.66
N LYS A 57 -10.24 -7.67 -11.43
CA LYS A 57 -10.34 -8.81 -12.37
C LYS A 57 -9.21 -8.80 -13.41
N ILE A 58 -8.91 -7.63 -13.99
CA ILE A 58 -7.79 -7.47 -14.92
C ILE A 58 -6.47 -7.84 -14.23
N MET A 59 -6.24 -7.36 -13.01
CA MET A 59 -5.03 -7.66 -12.25
C MET A 59 -4.91 -9.15 -11.94
N PHE A 60 -5.98 -9.81 -11.53
CA PHE A 60 -6.00 -11.27 -11.31
C PHE A 60 -5.68 -12.05 -12.60
N ASN A 61 -6.25 -11.65 -13.72
CA ASN A 61 -5.97 -12.28 -15.01
C ASN A 61 -4.50 -12.13 -15.42
N LEU A 62 -3.94 -10.93 -15.31
CA LEU A 62 -2.54 -10.65 -15.68
C LEU A 62 -1.55 -11.41 -14.81
N THR A 63 -1.83 -11.54 -13.51
CA THR A 63 -0.97 -12.24 -12.55
C THR A 63 -1.28 -13.74 -12.46
N LYS A 64 -2.30 -14.22 -13.16
CA LYS A 64 -2.80 -15.61 -13.09
C LYS A 64 -3.17 -16.02 -11.65
N THR A 65 -3.73 -15.09 -10.90
CA THR A 65 -4.24 -15.31 -9.54
C THR A 65 -5.77 -15.39 -9.55
N LYS A 66 -6.37 -15.99 -8.51
CA LYS A 66 -7.81 -16.24 -8.45
C LYS A 66 -8.57 -15.16 -7.66
N ASP A 67 -7.89 -14.59 -6.68
CA ASP A 67 -8.47 -13.71 -5.68
C ASP A 67 -7.39 -12.83 -5.02
N ILE A 68 -7.80 -11.99 -4.10
CA ILE A 68 -6.91 -11.07 -3.39
C ILE A 68 -5.87 -11.80 -2.51
N HIS A 69 -6.19 -12.99 -2.00
CA HIS A 69 -5.26 -13.77 -1.19
C HIS A 69 -4.13 -14.33 -2.06
N THR A 70 -4.46 -14.95 -3.19
CA THR A 70 -3.46 -15.47 -4.13
C THR A 70 -2.64 -14.36 -4.78
N LEU A 71 -3.23 -13.17 -5.00
CA LEU A 71 -2.48 -11.98 -5.43
C LEU A 71 -1.48 -11.52 -4.36
N ASP A 72 -1.89 -11.51 -3.08
CA ASP A 72 -1.00 -11.17 -1.97
C ASP A 72 0.21 -12.13 -1.90
N MET A 73 -0.03 -13.42 -2.05
CA MET A 73 1.03 -14.44 -2.11
C MET A 73 1.96 -14.22 -3.31
N PHE A 74 1.40 -13.93 -4.49
CA PHE A 74 2.17 -13.64 -5.70
C PHE A 74 3.11 -12.43 -5.50
N LEU A 75 2.59 -11.33 -4.96
CA LEU A 75 3.37 -10.12 -4.70
C LEU A 75 4.45 -10.36 -3.63
N ASN A 76 4.14 -11.12 -2.58
CA ASN A 76 5.12 -11.49 -1.56
C ASN A 76 6.25 -12.32 -2.16
N ASN A 77 5.93 -13.29 -3.01
CA ASN A 77 6.95 -14.10 -3.71
C ASN A 77 7.86 -13.24 -4.61
N LEU A 78 7.30 -12.23 -5.30
CA LEU A 78 8.11 -11.28 -6.08
C LEU A 78 9.07 -10.49 -5.20
N LYS A 79 8.61 -10.02 -4.04
CA LYS A 79 9.46 -9.30 -3.07
C LYS A 79 10.58 -10.17 -2.53
N ASP A 80 10.27 -11.43 -2.20
CA ASP A 80 11.26 -12.40 -1.71
C ASP A 80 12.32 -12.69 -2.79
N LYS A 81 11.90 -12.87 -4.05
CA LYS A 81 12.83 -13.04 -5.19
C LYS A 81 13.71 -11.80 -5.44
N ALA A 82 13.20 -10.62 -5.13
CA ALA A 82 13.94 -9.36 -5.24
C ALA A 82 14.79 -9.06 -3.98
N ASN A 83 14.83 -9.97 -3.00
CA ASN A 83 15.49 -9.79 -1.70
C ASN A 83 15.05 -8.53 -0.95
N LEU A 84 13.78 -8.15 -1.06
CA LEU A 84 13.21 -7.03 -0.33
C LEU A 84 12.74 -7.48 1.05
N GLU A 85 13.36 -6.94 2.10
CA GLU A 85 12.89 -7.16 3.48
C GLU A 85 11.47 -6.62 3.66
N ARG A 86 10.59 -7.42 4.24
CA ARG A 86 9.17 -7.05 4.46
C ARG A 86 8.85 -6.74 5.93
N ASN A 87 9.75 -7.09 6.82
CA ASN A 87 9.58 -6.85 8.24
C ASN A 87 10.03 -5.43 8.60
N PHE A 88 9.09 -4.62 9.06
CA PHE A 88 9.33 -3.24 9.45
C PHE A 88 10.37 -3.10 10.57
N GLU A 89 10.34 -3.97 11.58
CA GLU A 89 11.30 -3.93 12.70
C GLU A 89 12.73 -4.19 12.22
N LYS A 90 12.93 -5.14 11.30
CA LYS A 90 14.24 -5.40 10.69
C LYS A 90 14.75 -4.23 9.84
N LEU A 91 13.84 -3.40 9.34
CA LEU A 91 14.15 -2.16 8.63
C LEU A 91 14.34 -0.97 9.59
N GLY A 92 14.28 -1.19 10.90
CA GLY A 92 14.43 -0.17 11.92
C GLY A 92 13.17 0.66 12.18
N VAL A 93 12.03 0.31 11.56
CA VAL A 93 10.77 1.05 11.74
C VAL A 93 10.11 0.64 13.05
N ASN A 94 9.92 1.61 13.94
CA ASN A 94 9.21 1.40 15.20
C ASN A 94 7.91 2.22 15.21
N PHE A 95 6.79 1.55 14.94
CA PHE A 95 5.49 2.21 14.89
C PHE A 95 4.99 2.71 16.26
N GLU A 96 5.41 2.09 17.37
CA GLU A 96 5.00 2.56 18.70
C GLU A 96 5.59 3.93 19.00
N LYS A 97 6.85 4.12 18.61
CA LYS A 97 7.60 5.35 18.85
C LYS A 97 7.35 6.42 17.81
N ASP A 98 7.31 6.02 16.54
CA ASP A 98 7.44 6.95 15.41
C ASP A 98 6.13 7.15 14.64
N TYR A 99 5.01 6.57 15.10
CA TYR A 99 3.72 6.59 14.37
C TYR A 99 3.30 8.01 13.97
N GLU A 100 3.34 8.97 14.89
CA GLU A 100 2.92 10.35 14.60
C GLU A 100 3.84 11.02 13.57
N ASN A 101 5.14 10.75 13.62
CA ASN A 101 6.11 11.26 12.64
C ASN A 101 5.87 10.64 11.26
N ILE A 102 5.58 9.33 11.21
CA ILE A 102 5.25 8.63 9.97
C ILE A 102 3.96 9.22 9.37
N ILE A 103 2.90 9.37 10.16
CA ILE A 103 1.62 9.91 9.68
C ILE A 103 1.75 11.36 9.22
N SER A 104 2.49 12.19 9.93
CA SER A 104 2.71 13.59 9.54
C SER A 104 3.50 13.74 8.23
N GLY A 105 4.34 12.76 7.90
CA GLY A 105 5.10 12.71 6.64
C GLY A 105 4.32 12.16 5.44
N VAL A 106 3.09 11.70 5.61
CA VAL A 106 2.27 11.15 4.52
C VAL A 106 1.83 12.27 3.57
N ASN A 107 2.03 12.06 2.28
CA ASN A 107 1.60 13.02 1.26
C ASN A 107 0.08 12.98 1.05
N ALA A 108 -0.63 13.98 1.58
CA ALA A 108 -2.09 14.04 1.56
C ALA A 108 -2.69 14.07 0.13
N VAL A 109 -2.04 14.77 -0.81
CA VAL A 109 -2.52 14.87 -2.21
C VAL A 109 -2.47 13.51 -2.90
N ARG A 110 -1.42 12.72 -2.68
CA ARG A 110 -1.32 11.37 -3.24
C ARG A 110 -2.21 10.39 -2.52
N LEU A 111 -2.39 10.55 -1.23
CA LEU A 111 -3.30 9.74 -0.44
C LEU A 111 -4.74 9.88 -0.93
N SER A 112 -5.17 11.10 -1.26
CA SER A 112 -6.53 11.37 -1.77
C SER A 112 -6.80 10.79 -3.17
N ASN A 113 -5.78 10.31 -3.89
CA ASN A 113 -5.97 9.58 -5.14
C ASN A 113 -6.31 8.10 -4.92
N ASN A 114 -6.34 7.61 -3.67
CA ASN A 114 -6.73 6.23 -3.41
C ASN A 114 -8.21 6.04 -3.77
N PRO A 115 -8.60 4.93 -4.42
CA PRO A 115 -9.99 4.73 -4.85
C PRO A 115 -11.00 4.60 -3.69
N ILE A 116 -10.52 4.31 -2.49
CA ILE A 116 -11.31 4.31 -1.26
C ILE A 116 -10.81 5.44 -0.36
N ASP A 117 -11.71 6.25 0.15
CA ASP A 117 -11.35 7.32 1.09
C ASP A 117 -10.77 6.72 2.37
N LEU A 118 -9.59 7.22 2.76
CA LEU A 118 -8.82 6.69 3.89
C LEU A 118 -8.87 7.65 5.08
N LYS A 119 -9.34 7.15 6.21
CA LYS A 119 -9.28 7.83 7.51
C LYS A 119 -7.98 7.50 8.24
N LYS A 120 -7.63 8.28 9.27
CA LYS A 120 -6.44 8.01 10.10
C LYS A 120 -6.47 6.61 10.73
N GLU A 121 -7.65 6.16 11.16
CA GLU A 121 -7.85 4.83 11.74
C GLU A 121 -7.60 3.70 10.72
N ASP A 122 -7.95 3.93 9.45
CA ASP A 122 -7.69 2.97 8.37
C ASP A 122 -6.20 2.87 8.09
N LEU A 123 -5.50 4.01 8.03
CA LEU A 123 -4.05 4.03 7.90
C LEU A 123 -3.37 3.28 9.05
N LYS A 124 -3.84 3.46 10.28
CA LYS A 124 -3.31 2.75 11.43
C LYS A 124 -3.45 1.24 11.30
N LYS A 125 -4.65 0.77 10.90
CA LYS A 125 -4.90 -0.66 10.66
C LYS A 125 -4.01 -1.21 9.56
N ILE A 126 -3.88 -0.49 8.44
CA ILE A 126 -3.07 -0.88 7.28
C ILE A 126 -1.60 -0.99 7.65
N LEU A 127 -1.05 0.01 8.35
CA LEU A 127 0.36 0.07 8.72
C LEU A 127 0.73 -0.96 9.79
N LEU A 128 -0.17 -1.23 10.73
CA LEU A 128 0.05 -2.23 11.78
C LEU A 128 -0.36 -3.65 11.34
N ALA A 129 -0.72 -3.84 10.05
CA ALA A 129 -1.18 -5.13 9.50
C ALA A 129 -2.33 -5.78 10.31
N LYS A 130 -3.22 -4.95 10.89
CA LYS A 130 -4.41 -5.39 11.65
C LYS A 130 -5.67 -5.40 10.76
N LEU A 131 -5.53 -5.88 9.52
CA LEU A 131 -6.62 -5.99 8.54
C LEU A 131 -7.36 -7.32 8.66
#